data_abd8d6a884f40271d508a192b1de8924
#
_entry.id   abd8d6a884f40271d508a192b1de8924
#
_cell.length_a   1.000
_cell.length_b   1.000
_cell.length_c   1.000
_cell.angle_alpha   90.00
_cell.angle_beta   90.00
_cell.angle_gamma   90.00
#
_symmetry.space_group_name_H-M   'P 1'
#
loop_
_entity.id
_entity.type
_entity.pdbx_description
1 polymer ?
#
loop_
_entity_poly.entity_id
_entity_poly.type
_entity_poly.pdbx_seq_one_letter_code
_entity_poly.pdbx_strand_id
1 'polypeptide(L)'
;MSQSKADYINVIGAGLAGSEAAYQIAKRGIPVKLYEMRGVKATPQHKTTNFAELVCSNSFRGDSLTNAVGLLKEEMRRLDSIIMRNGEAHRVPAGGAMAVDREGYAEAVTAEIENHPLIEVIREEITEIPDDAITVIASGPLTSDALAEKIHELNGGDGFYFYDAAAPIVDKATIDMNKVYLKSRYDKGEAAYLNCPMTKEEFMAFHEALTTAEEAPLNSFEKEKYFEGCMPIEVMAKRGIKTMLYGPMKPVGLEDRKSVV
;
A
#
# COMPACT_ATOMS: atom_id res chain seq x y z
N MET A 1 -8.42 7.81 -41.66
CA MET A 1 -9.77 7.81 -41.07
C MET A 1 -9.58 7.88 -39.58
N SER A 2 -9.93 9.01 -38.94
CA SER A 2 -9.89 9.14 -37.49
C SER A 2 -10.98 8.21 -36.94
N GLN A 3 -10.60 7.12 -36.30
CA GLN A 3 -11.52 6.35 -35.47
C GLN A 3 -12.01 7.33 -34.39
N SER A 4 -13.33 7.54 -34.30
CA SER A 4 -13.89 8.27 -33.16
C SER A 4 -13.55 7.47 -31.92
N LYS A 5 -12.70 8.02 -31.05
CA LYS A 5 -12.43 7.40 -29.74
C LYS A 5 -13.77 7.30 -29.02
N ALA A 6 -13.98 6.20 -28.32
CA ALA A 6 -15.18 5.98 -27.51
C ALA A 6 -15.38 7.12 -26.50
N ASP A 7 -16.64 7.40 -26.17
CA ASP A 7 -17.03 8.47 -25.23
C ASP A 7 -16.84 8.06 -23.76
N TYR A 8 -15.92 7.13 -23.47
CA TYR A 8 -15.59 6.66 -22.12
C TYR A 8 -14.08 6.46 -21.98
N ILE A 9 -13.65 6.27 -20.74
CA ILE A 9 -12.25 5.99 -20.38
C ILE A 9 -12.17 4.63 -19.69
N ASN A 10 -11.22 3.79 -20.11
CA ASN A 10 -10.89 2.55 -19.42
C ASN A 10 -9.98 2.84 -18.24
N VAL A 11 -10.27 2.22 -17.09
CA VAL A 11 -9.37 2.19 -15.92
C VAL A 11 -9.14 0.73 -15.54
N ILE A 12 -7.89 0.28 -15.53
CA ILE A 12 -7.52 -1.09 -15.22
C ILE A 12 -6.92 -1.16 -13.81
N GLY A 13 -7.57 -1.91 -12.93
CA GLY A 13 -7.25 -2.06 -11.52
C GLY A 13 -8.05 -1.11 -10.63
N ALA A 14 -8.76 -1.66 -9.63
CA ALA A 14 -9.53 -0.91 -8.65
C ALA A 14 -8.83 -0.86 -7.27
N GLY A 15 -7.50 -0.72 -7.28
CA GLY A 15 -6.72 -0.37 -6.10
C GLY A 15 -6.91 1.10 -5.72
N LEU A 16 -6.04 1.65 -4.86
CA LEU A 16 -6.11 3.06 -4.44
C LEU A 16 -6.10 4.02 -5.64
N ALA A 17 -5.13 3.83 -6.55
CA ALA A 17 -4.95 4.71 -7.69
C ALA A 17 -6.08 4.61 -8.71
N GLY A 18 -6.55 3.38 -9.01
CA GLY A 18 -7.62 3.18 -9.99
C GLY A 18 -8.97 3.61 -9.50
N SER A 19 -9.31 3.39 -8.23
CA SER A 19 -10.54 3.91 -7.61
C SER A 19 -10.56 5.44 -7.62
N GLU A 20 -9.44 6.09 -7.27
CA GLU A 20 -9.31 7.54 -7.35
C GLU A 20 -9.48 8.04 -8.79
N ALA A 21 -8.78 7.43 -9.76
CA ALA A 21 -8.84 7.81 -11.16
C ALA A 21 -10.27 7.66 -11.71
N ALA A 22 -10.92 6.52 -11.47
CA ALA A 22 -12.30 6.28 -11.92
C ALA A 22 -13.26 7.32 -11.33
N TYR A 23 -13.17 7.59 -10.03
CA TYR A 23 -13.99 8.60 -9.37
C TYR A 23 -13.74 10.00 -9.95
N GLN A 24 -12.51 10.42 -10.10
CA GLN A 24 -12.18 11.76 -10.59
C GLN A 24 -12.58 11.97 -12.06
N ILE A 25 -12.52 10.93 -12.88
CA ILE A 25 -13.00 10.96 -14.27
C ILE A 25 -14.52 11.08 -14.29
N ALA A 26 -15.20 10.20 -13.56
CA ALA A 26 -16.67 10.17 -13.51
C ALA A 26 -17.27 11.44 -12.91
N LYS A 27 -16.66 12.00 -11.88
CA LYS A 27 -17.03 13.30 -11.28
C LYS A 27 -17.00 14.44 -12.29
N ARG A 28 -16.19 14.35 -13.35
CA ARG A 28 -16.12 15.32 -14.45
C ARG A 28 -17.13 15.05 -15.58
N GLY A 29 -18.05 14.11 -15.36
CA GLY A 29 -19.11 13.78 -16.30
C GLY A 29 -18.66 12.83 -17.43
N ILE A 30 -17.52 12.17 -17.31
CA ILE A 30 -17.00 11.25 -18.31
C ILE A 30 -17.29 9.81 -17.86
N PRO A 31 -17.97 8.97 -18.67
CA PRO A 31 -18.19 7.57 -18.37
C PRO A 31 -16.89 6.80 -18.22
N VAL A 32 -16.87 5.83 -17.31
CA VAL A 32 -15.69 5.01 -16.99
C VAL A 32 -16.06 3.53 -17.04
N LYS A 33 -15.21 2.73 -17.66
CA LYS A 33 -15.19 1.28 -17.48
C LYS A 33 -14.04 0.92 -16.56
N LEU A 34 -14.37 0.48 -15.35
CA LEU A 34 -13.39 0.10 -14.33
C LEU A 34 -13.26 -1.42 -14.30
N TYR A 35 -12.10 -1.91 -14.70
CA TYR A 35 -11.77 -3.33 -14.73
C TYR A 35 -11.05 -3.74 -13.45
N GLU A 36 -11.53 -4.80 -12.81
CA GLU A 36 -10.90 -5.35 -11.61
C GLU A 36 -10.91 -6.89 -11.66
N MET A 37 -9.75 -7.49 -11.57
CA MET A 37 -9.64 -8.96 -11.67
C MET A 37 -10.09 -9.72 -10.43
N ARG A 38 -10.09 -9.10 -9.24
CA ARG A 38 -10.52 -9.77 -8.01
C ARG A 38 -12.00 -10.12 -8.08
N GLY A 39 -12.33 -11.35 -7.70
CA GLY A 39 -13.62 -11.98 -7.94
C GLY A 39 -13.56 -13.02 -9.06
N VAL A 40 -12.65 -12.85 -10.04
CA VAL A 40 -12.33 -13.83 -11.09
C VAL A 40 -10.97 -14.47 -10.85
N LYS A 41 -9.95 -13.63 -10.56
CA LYS A 41 -8.60 -14.08 -10.25
C LYS A 41 -8.13 -13.44 -8.96
N ALA A 42 -7.83 -14.27 -7.97
CA ALA A 42 -7.31 -13.83 -6.68
C ALA A 42 -5.81 -13.53 -6.75
N THR A 43 -5.35 -12.65 -5.85
CA THR A 43 -3.93 -12.47 -5.57
C THR A 43 -3.62 -12.99 -4.16
N PRO A 44 -2.39 -13.44 -3.87
CA PRO A 44 -2.05 -13.96 -2.53
C PRO A 44 -2.21 -12.93 -1.41
N GLN A 45 -2.08 -11.65 -1.72
CA GLN A 45 -2.06 -10.56 -0.75
C GLN A 45 -3.44 -10.01 -0.41
N HIS A 46 -4.39 -10.06 -1.36
CA HIS A 46 -5.75 -9.60 -1.13
C HIS A 46 -6.60 -10.66 -0.42
N LYS A 47 -7.40 -10.24 0.51
CA LYS A 47 -8.31 -11.11 1.28
C LYS A 47 -9.77 -10.95 0.88
N THR A 48 -10.09 -9.84 0.24
CA THR A 48 -11.46 -9.47 -0.16
C THR A 48 -11.51 -9.12 -1.65
N THR A 49 -12.71 -8.90 -2.15
CA THR A 49 -12.92 -8.35 -3.50
C THR A 49 -13.17 -6.84 -3.48
N ASN A 50 -13.06 -6.21 -2.30
CA ASN A 50 -13.30 -4.78 -2.12
C ASN A 50 -12.24 -3.94 -2.83
N PHE A 51 -12.63 -2.78 -3.35
CA PHE A 51 -11.70 -1.83 -3.97
C PHE A 51 -10.82 -1.14 -2.93
N ALA A 52 -9.72 -0.57 -3.39
CA ALA A 52 -8.76 0.14 -2.54
C ALA A 52 -8.31 -0.64 -1.28
N GLU A 53 -8.37 -1.97 -1.29
CA GLU A 53 -7.93 -2.80 -0.17
C GLU A 53 -6.45 -2.56 0.13
N LEU A 54 -6.16 -2.27 1.42
CA LEU A 54 -4.80 -2.03 1.90
C LEU A 54 -4.13 -3.36 2.24
N VAL A 55 -3.18 -3.82 1.47
CA VAL A 55 -2.54 -5.14 1.62
C VAL A 55 -1.28 -5.12 2.47
N CYS A 56 -0.50 -4.04 2.46
CA CYS A 56 0.77 -3.92 3.18
C CYS A 56 0.54 -3.42 4.62
N SER A 57 -0.08 -2.25 4.76
CA SER A 57 -0.29 -1.56 6.04
C SER A 57 -1.61 -0.81 5.99
N ASN A 58 -2.23 -0.55 7.13
CA ASN A 58 -3.40 0.31 7.22
C ASN A 58 -3.05 1.80 7.34
N SER A 59 -1.79 2.17 7.13
CA SER A 59 -1.30 3.54 7.30
C SER A 59 -1.06 4.23 5.95
N PHE A 60 -1.59 5.43 5.81
CA PHE A 60 -1.24 6.38 4.75
C PHE A 60 -0.04 7.27 5.12
N ARG A 61 0.81 6.84 6.04
CA ARG A 61 1.99 7.57 6.52
C ARG A 61 1.64 8.87 7.26
N GLY A 62 2.66 9.72 7.47
CA GLY A 62 2.53 10.98 8.20
C GLY A 62 1.51 11.94 7.60
N ASP A 63 0.76 12.65 8.45
CA ASP A 63 -0.34 13.55 8.04
C ASP A 63 0.01 15.04 8.26
N SER A 64 1.22 15.33 8.72
CA SER A 64 1.66 16.72 8.93
C SER A 64 1.94 17.43 7.61
N LEU A 65 1.44 18.64 7.45
CA LEU A 65 1.70 19.52 6.30
C LEU A 65 3.18 19.88 6.13
N THR A 66 3.99 19.67 7.17
CA THR A 66 5.42 19.96 7.14
C THR A 66 6.26 18.86 6.49
N ASN A 67 5.63 17.78 6.04
CA ASN A 67 6.28 16.73 5.27
C ASN A 67 5.57 16.50 3.93
N ALA A 68 6.32 16.00 2.94
CA ALA A 68 5.83 15.82 1.57
C ALA A 68 4.57 14.94 1.48
N VAL A 69 4.51 13.85 2.23
CA VAL A 69 3.35 12.93 2.18
C VAL A 69 2.10 13.51 2.84
N GLY A 70 2.26 14.37 3.84
CA GLY A 70 1.15 15.10 4.45
C GLY A 70 0.65 16.21 3.54
N LEU A 71 1.56 16.94 2.88
CA LEU A 71 1.20 17.97 1.91
C LEU A 71 0.45 17.37 0.72
N LEU A 72 0.91 16.25 0.16
CA LEU A 72 0.22 15.55 -0.93
C LEU A 72 -1.22 15.17 -0.53
N LYS A 73 -1.43 14.68 0.70
CA LYS A 73 -2.79 14.38 1.18
C LYS A 73 -3.67 15.61 1.23
N GLU A 74 -3.14 16.75 1.65
CA GLU A 74 -3.89 18.00 1.65
C GLU A 74 -4.28 18.45 0.23
N GLU A 75 -3.39 18.29 -0.74
CA GLU A 75 -3.70 18.54 -2.14
C GLU A 75 -4.81 17.61 -2.64
N MET A 76 -4.77 16.33 -2.29
CA MET A 76 -5.82 15.36 -2.61
C MET A 76 -7.16 15.72 -1.93
N ARG A 77 -7.15 16.19 -0.66
CA ARG A 77 -8.36 16.68 0.02
C ARG A 77 -9.00 17.84 -0.74
N ARG A 78 -8.21 18.79 -1.21
CA ARG A 78 -8.69 19.93 -2.02
C ARG A 78 -9.27 19.53 -3.37
N LEU A 79 -8.83 18.40 -3.92
CA LEU A 79 -9.39 17.80 -5.12
C LEU A 79 -10.64 16.96 -4.85
N ASP A 80 -11.10 16.89 -3.59
CA ASP A 80 -12.21 16.05 -3.13
C ASP A 80 -11.98 14.57 -3.50
N SER A 81 -10.82 14.05 -3.08
CA SER A 81 -10.40 12.67 -3.29
C SER A 81 -11.32 11.69 -2.55
N ILE A 82 -11.81 10.67 -3.27
CA ILE A 82 -12.59 9.57 -2.68
C ILE A 82 -11.76 8.81 -1.64
N ILE A 83 -10.46 8.62 -1.92
CA ILE A 83 -9.52 7.94 -1.04
C ILE A 83 -9.35 8.71 0.26
N MET A 84 -9.16 10.02 0.19
CA MET A 84 -8.98 10.84 1.40
C MET A 84 -10.27 10.98 2.20
N ARG A 85 -11.41 11.21 1.54
CA ARG A 85 -12.70 11.35 2.23
C ARG A 85 -13.07 10.08 3.00
N ASN A 86 -12.98 8.92 2.36
CA ASN A 86 -13.26 7.64 3.03
C ASN A 86 -12.18 7.31 4.07
N GLY A 87 -10.92 7.67 3.82
CA GLY A 87 -9.85 7.53 4.80
C GLY A 87 -10.09 8.33 6.08
N GLU A 88 -10.55 9.57 5.98
CA GLU A 88 -10.91 10.39 7.15
C GLU A 88 -12.10 9.82 7.92
N ALA A 89 -13.12 9.30 7.21
CA ALA A 89 -14.31 8.72 7.84
C ALA A 89 -14.01 7.43 8.63
N HIS A 90 -12.95 6.70 8.25
CA HIS A 90 -12.54 5.43 8.87
C HIS A 90 -11.21 5.52 9.63
N ARG A 91 -10.86 6.72 10.08
CA ARG A 91 -9.59 6.97 10.77
C ARG A 91 -9.50 6.22 12.09
N VAL A 92 -8.34 5.64 12.37
CA VAL A 92 -7.99 5.05 13.66
C VAL A 92 -6.77 5.74 14.26
N PRO A 93 -6.61 5.73 15.60
CA PRO A 93 -5.46 6.35 16.25
C PRO A 93 -4.12 5.79 15.77
N ALA A 94 -3.21 6.67 15.33
CA ALA A 94 -1.89 6.31 14.81
C ALA A 94 -0.83 7.41 15.04
N GLY A 95 -0.94 8.15 16.14
CA GLY A 95 -0.01 9.24 16.45
C GLY A 95 -0.02 10.32 15.38
N GLY A 96 1.15 10.65 14.80
CA GLY A 96 1.28 11.63 13.73
C GLY A 96 1.01 11.09 12.32
N ALA A 97 0.59 9.84 12.19
CA ALA A 97 0.23 9.23 10.91
C ALA A 97 -1.30 9.20 10.72
N MET A 98 -1.71 9.07 9.47
CA MET A 98 -3.08 8.74 9.13
C MET A 98 -3.18 7.24 8.92
N ALA A 99 -3.93 6.55 9.78
CA ALA A 99 -4.25 5.13 9.62
C ALA A 99 -5.77 4.94 9.64
N VAL A 100 -6.23 3.86 9.05
CA VAL A 100 -7.64 3.58 8.87
C VAL A 100 -8.02 2.16 9.32
N ASP A 101 -9.26 1.97 9.67
CA ASP A 101 -9.89 0.65 9.67
C ASP A 101 -9.96 0.12 8.24
N ARG A 102 -9.23 -0.95 7.95
CA ARG A 102 -9.06 -1.47 6.60
C ARG A 102 -10.35 -1.90 5.93
N GLU A 103 -11.16 -2.65 6.68
CA GLU A 103 -12.38 -3.27 6.14
C GLU A 103 -13.41 -2.21 5.86
N GLY A 104 -13.76 -1.41 6.86
CA GLY A 104 -14.74 -0.33 6.71
C GLY A 104 -14.34 0.69 5.63
N TYR A 105 -13.04 1.01 5.55
CA TYR A 105 -12.52 1.87 4.50
C TYR A 105 -12.69 1.29 3.10
N ALA A 106 -12.29 0.03 2.88
CA ALA A 106 -12.38 -0.61 1.58
C ALA A 106 -13.84 -0.83 1.15
N GLU A 107 -14.72 -1.20 2.08
CA GLU A 107 -16.16 -1.31 1.85
C GLU A 107 -16.79 0.01 1.43
N ALA A 108 -16.44 1.10 2.11
CA ALA A 108 -16.96 2.42 1.79
C ALA A 108 -16.52 2.90 0.39
N VAL A 109 -15.25 2.74 0.04
CA VAL A 109 -14.75 3.07 -1.32
C VAL A 109 -15.45 2.19 -2.36
N THR A 110 -15.61 0.90 -2.10
CA THR A 110 -16.30 -0.03 -3.01
C THR A 110 -17.74 0.41 -3.26
N ALA A 111 -18.48 0.65 -2.19
CA ALA A 111 -19.89 1.06 -2.28
C ALA A 111 -20.05 2.38 -3.05
N GLU A 112 -19.17 3.34 -2.85
CA GLU A 112 -19.22 4.62 -3.54
C GLU A 112 -18.92 4.49 -5.04
N ILE A 113 -17.96 3.67 -5.42
CA ILE A 113 -17.62 3.40 -6.83
C ILE A 113 -18.74 2.61 -7.53
N GLU A 114 -19.22 1.52 -6.91
CA GLU A 114 -20.26 0.67 -7.50
C GLU A 114 -21.62 1.38 -7.65
N ASN A 115 -21.92 2.33 -6.80
CA ASN A 115 -23.14 3.13 -6.89
C ASN A 115 -23.00 4.39 -7.78
N HIS A 116 -21.82 4.67 -8.34
CA HIS A 116 -21.64 5.86 -9.16
C HIS A 116 -22.23 5.67 -10.57
N PRO A 117 -23.18 6.53 -11.02
CA PRO A 117 -23.94 6.32 -12.26
C PRO A 117 -23.11 6.33 -13.55
N LEU A 118 -21.89 6.87 -13.52
CA LEU A 118 -20.98 6.94 -14.66
C LEU A 118 -19.82 5.94 -14.57
N ILE A 119 -19.82 5.03 -13.59
CA ILE A 119 -18.78 3.99 -13.46
C ILE A 119 -19.42 2.63 -13.70
N GLU A 120 -19.03 1.98 -14.77
CA GLU A 120 -19.34 0.59 -15.05
C GLU A 120 -18.21 -0.28 -14.48
N VAL A 121 -18.51 -1.08 -13.47
CA VAL A 121 -17.55 -2.02 -12.89
C VAL A 121 -17.60 -3.34 -13.64
N ILE A 122 -16.45 -3.77 -14.15
CA ILE A 122 -16.28 -5.01 -14.91
C ILE A 122 -15.30 -5.89 -14.16
N ARG A 123 -15.80 -7.01 -13.61
CA ARG A 123 -14.97 -8.01 -12.90
C ARG A 123 -14.34 -8.97 -13.91
N GLU A 124 -13.16 -8.59 -14.39
CA GLU A 124 -12.44 -9.32 -15.43
C GLU A 124 -10.93 -9.10 -15.28
N GLU A 125 -10.14 -10.14 -15.59
CA GLU A 125 -8.69 -9.99 -15.79
C GLU A 125 -8.42 -9.44 -17.20
N ILE A 126 -7.84 -8.25 -17.27
CA ILE A 126 -7.37 -7.68 -18.55
C ILE A 126 -5.99 -8.27 -18.85
N THR A 127 -5.89 -9.00 -19.96
CA THR A 127 -4.67 -9.61 -20.47
C THR A 127 -4.10 -8.92 -21.71
N GLU A 128 -4.91 -8.10 -22.37
CA GLU A 128 -4.51 -7.25 -23.51
C GLU A 128 -4.94 -5.81 -23.22
N ILE A 129 -4.08 -4.85 -23.50
CA ILE A 129 -4.39 -3.44 -23.26
C ILE A 129 -5.44 -2.96 -24.28
N PRO A 130 -6.64 -2.50 -23.86
CA PRO A 130 -7.66 -2.00 -24.76
C PRO A 130 -7.16 -0.79 -25.57
N ASP A 131 -7.46 -0.77 -26.86
CA ASP A 131 -7.08 0.30 -27.79
C ASP A 131 -8.29 1.13 -28.30
N ASP A 132 -9.49 0.74 -27.90
CA ASP A 132 -10.78 1.34 -28.30
C ASP A 132 -11.03 2.71 -27.65
N ALA A 133 -10.43 2.98 -26.49
CA ALA A 133 -10.58 4.21 -25.73
C ALA A 133 -9.25 4.65 -25.10
N ILE A 134 -9.26 5.81 -24.43
CA ILE A 134 -8.17 6.19 -23.53
C ILE A 134 -8.15 5.20 -22.36
N THR A 135 -6.99 4.62 -22.09
CA THR A 135 -6.83 3.62 -21.04
C THR A 135 -5.85 4.09 -19.97
N VAL A 136 -6.28 4.06 -18.72
CA VAL A 136 -5.47 4.31 -17.52
C VAL A 136 -5.13 2.97 -16.89
N ILE A 137 -3.86 2.61 -16.86
CA ILE A 137 -3.38 1.39 -16.18
C ILE A 137 -2.99 1.75 -14.76
N ALA A 138 -3.76 1.26 -13.78
CA ALA A 138 -3.61 1.54 -12.35
C ALA A 138 -3.58 0.25 -11.52
N SER A 139 -3.12 -0.84 -12.12
CA SER A 139 -3.10 -2.20 -11.54
C SER A 139 -2.10 -2.37 -10.40
N GLY A 140 -1.13 -1.46 -10.27
CA GLY A 140 -0.17 -1.42 -9.15
C GLY A 140 0.81 -2.60 -9.10
N PRO A 141 1.39 -2.88 -7.93
CA PRO A 141 2.42 -3.92 -7.78
C PRO A 141 1.89 -5.35 -7.92
N LEU A 142 0.58 -5.55 -7.81
CA LEU A 142 -0.07 -6.86 -7.92
C LEU A 142 -0.71 -7.08 -9.30
N THR A 143 -0.16 -6.46 -10.33
CA THR A 143 -0.53 -6.66 -11.73
C THR A 143 -0.37 -8.14 -12.10
N SER A 144 -1.32 -8.70 -12.83
CA SER A 144 -1.22 -10.08 -13.32
C SER A 144 -0.07 -10.24 -14.31
N ASP A 145 0.51 -11.43 -14.37
CA ASP A 145 1.65 -11.71 -15.25
C ASP A 145 1.35 -11.39 -16.72
N ALA A 146 0.15 -11.73 -17.19
CA ALA A 146 -0.27 -11.48 -18.56
C ALA A 146 -0.31 -9.97 -18.90
N LEU A 147 -0.91 -9.16 -18.01
CA LEU A 147 -0.94 -7.71 -18.21
C LEU A 147 0.46 -7.09 -18.03
N ALA A 148 1.25 -7.60 -17.08
CA ALA A 148 2.63 -7.15 -16.86
C ALA A 148 3.50 -7.35 -18.11
N GLU A 149 3.35 -8.47 -18.80
CA GLU A 149 4.04 -8.74 -20.07
C GLU A 149 3.66 -7.72 -21.15
N LYS A 150 2.37 -7.40 -21.28
CA LYS A 150 1.90 -6.40 -22.25
C LYS A 150 2.40 -4.98 -21.95
N ILE A 151 2.45 -4.61 -20.69
CA ILE A 151 3.04 -3.33 -20.27
C ILE A 151 4.55 -3.32 -20.57
N HIS A 152 5.24 -4.43 -20.35
CA HIS A 152 6.66 -4.58 -20.66
C HIS A 152 6.93 -4.43 -22.16
N GLU A 153 6.13 -5.10 -23.01
CA GLU A 153 6.17 -4.95 -24.46
C GLU A 153 5.95 -3.48 -24.89
N LEU A 154 4.96 -2.80 -24.33
CA LEU A 154 4.63 -1.42 -24.63
C LEU A 154 5.77 -0.44 -24.27
N ASN A 155 6.50 -0.71 -23.18
CA ASN A 155 7.59 0.13 -22.69
C ASN A 155 8.96 -0.21 -23.31
N GLY A 156 9.04 -1.11 -24.29
CA GLY A 156 10.28 -1.50 -24.94
C GLY A 156 11.21 -2.36 -24.07
N GLY A 157 10.69 -3.00 -23.04
CA GLY A 157 11.43 -3.99 -22.27
C GLY A 157 12.26 -3.46 -21.11
N ASP A 158 12.37 -2.15 -20.90
CA ASP A 158 13.17 -1.56 -19.82
C ASP A 158 12.32 -0.80 -18.78
N GLY A 159 12.62 -0.98 -17.51
CA GLY A 159 12.14 -0.09 -16.46
C GLY A 159 10.91 -0.54 -15.67
N PHE A 160 10.43 -1.77 -15.86
CA PHE A 160 9.30 -2.31 -15.09
C PHE A 160 9.82 -3.15 -13.93
N TYR A 161 9.68 -2.63 -12.72
CA TYR A 161 10.10 -3.32 -11.50
C TYR A 161 8.92 -3.42 -10.54
N PHE A 162 8.55 -4.64 -10.17
CA PHE A 162 7.63 -4.90 -9.08
C PHE A 162 8.39 -5.52 -7.91
N TYR A 163 8.09 -5.03 -6.74
CA TYR A 163 8.45 -5.67 -5.50
C TYR A 163 7.30 -5.49 -4.52
N ASP A 164 6.80 -6.60 -4.01
CA ASP A 164 5.79 -6.61 -2.96
C ASP A 164 6.44 -6.96 -1.62
N ALA A 165 6.42 -6.02 -0.69
CA ALA A 165 6.86 -6.23 0.68
C ALA A 165 5.63 -6.32 1.59
N ALA A 166 5.21 -7.54 1.92
CA ALA A 166 4.15 -7.75 2.89
C ALA A 166 4.64 -7.37 4.29
N ALA A 167 3.95 -6.44 4.96
CA ALA A 167 4.20 -6.15 6.36
C ALA A 167 3.67 -7.29 7.24
N PRO A 168 4.45 -7.82 8.20
CA PRO A 168 3.96 -8.83 9.13
C PRO A 168 2.88 -8.21 10.02
N ILE A 169 1.73 -8.89 10.12
CA ILE A 169 0.61 -8.48 10.97
C ILE A 169 0.46 -9.52 12.06
N VAL A 170 0.45 -9.07 13.32
CA VAL A 170 0.24 -9.93 14.49
C VAL A 170 -1.10 -9.61 15.16
N ASP A 171 -1.76 -10.64 15.69
CA ASP A 171 -2.96 -10.44 16.47
C ASP A 171 -2.60 -9.77 17.82
N LYS A 172 -3.26 -8.65 18.10
CA LYS A 172 -3.07 -7.91 19.36
C LYS A 172 -3.27 -8.78 20.59
N ALA A 173 -4.17 -9.76 20.55
CA ALA A 173 -4.41 -10.69 21.65
C ALA A 173 -3.20 -11.59 21.97
N THR A 174 -2.26 -11.75 21.03
CA THR A 174 -1.04 -12.53 21.23
C THR A 174 0.12 -11.73 21.83
N ILE A 175 -0.05 -10.40 22.00
CA ILE A 175 1.01 -9.54 22.52
C ILE A 175 1.02 -9.56 24.04
N ASP A 176 2.17 -9.88 24.62
CA ASP A 176 2.40 -9.75 26.07
C ASP A 176 2.53 -8.27 26.44
N MET A 177 1.42 -7.68 26.92
CA MET A 177 1.34 -6.28 27.27
C MET A 177 2.25 -5.88 28.47
N ASN A 178 2.83 -6.84 29.20
CA ASN A 178 3.82 -6.56 30.25
C ASN A 178 5.23 -6.31 29.68
N LYS A 179 5.47 -6.69 28.43
CA LYS A 179 6.76 -6.53 27.75
C LYS A 179 6.80 -5.37 26.77
N VAL A 180 5.69 -4.67 26.58
CA VAL A 180 5.56 -3.56 25.63
C VAL A 180 5.03 -2.32 26.32
N TYR A 181 5.24 -1.17 25.69
CA TYR A 181 4.70 0.09 26.18
C TYR A 181 4.15 0.94 25.02
N LEU A 182 3.17 1.78 25.34
CA LEU A 182 2.58 2.71 24.39
C LEU A 182 3.37 4.02 24.34
N LYS A 183 3.88 4.39 23.17
CA LYS A 183 4.60 5.64 22.96
C LYS A 183 4.59 6.04 21.49
N SER A 184 4.42 7.32 21.21
CA SER A 184 4.75 7.93 19.93
C SER A 184 6.16 8.51 19.98
N ARG A 185 6.92 8.31 18.90
CA ARG A 185 8.29 8.82 18.80
C ARG A 185 8.32 10.35 18.91
N TYR A 186 9.18 10.87 19.80
CA TYR A 186 9.31 12.31 20.12
C TYR A 186 8.02 12.93 20.69
N ASP A 187 7.15 12.12 21.29
CA ASP A 187 5.83 12.57 21.82
C ASP A 187 4.98 13.30 20.78
N LYS A 188 5.10 12.92 19.51
CA LYS A 188 4.32 13.50 18.42
C LYS A 188 2.99 12.77 18.26
N GLY A 189 1.89 13.47 18.60
CA GLY A 189 0.54 12.92 18.56
C GLY A 189 0.24 11.96 19.72
N GLU A 190 -0.80 11.15 19.56
CA GLU A 190 -1.19 10.16 20.56
C GLU A 190 -0.18 9.02 20.69
N ALA A 191 -0.04 8.46 21.89
CA ALA A 191 0.78 7.27 22.15
C ALA A 191 0.09 6.00 21.64
N ALA A 192 -0.04 5.89 20.31
CA ALA A 192 -0.80 4.83 19.64
C ALA A 192 0.04 3.63 19.18
N TYR A 193 1.36 3.69 19.34
CA TYR A 193 2.27 2.61 18.93
C TYR A 193 2.70 1.76 20.13
N LEU A 194 2.57 0.44 19.98
CA LEU A 194 3.17 -0.52 20.90
C LEU A 194 4.66 -0.66 20.54
N ASN A 195 5.51 -0.34 21.50
CA ASN A 195 6.95 -0.48 21.38
C ASN A 195 7.40 -1.73 22.13
N CYS A 196 8.17 -2.58 21.47
CA CYS A 196 8.71 -3.83 22.00
C CYS A 196 10.21 -3.65 22.27
N PRO A 197 10.62 -3.24 23.49
CA PRO A 197 12.03 -3.07 23.80
C PRO A 197 12.75 -4.42 23.79
N MET A 198 14.00 -4.44 23.33
CA MET A 198 14.89 -5.61 23.35
C MET A 198 16.18 -5.26 24.06
N THR A 199 16.72 -6.20 24.83
CA THR A 199 18.11 -6.14 25.28
C THR A 199 19.05 -6.36 24.11
N LYS A 200 20.33 -6.10 24.29
CA LYS A 200 21.34 -6.37 23.27
C LYS A 200 21.36 -7.85 22.87
N GLU A 201 21.24 -8.74 23.84
CA GLU A 201 21.24 -10.19 23.66
C GLU A 201 20.01 -10.64 22.85
N GLU A 202 18.84 -10.14 23.19
CA GLU A 202 17.58 -10.39 22.45
C GLU A 202 17.65 -9.85 21.02
N PHE A 203 18.20 -8.65 20.83
CA PHE A 203 18.39 -8.09 19.50
C PHE A 203 19.38 -8.92 18.65
N MET A 204 20.46 -9.40 19.23
CA MET A 204 21.41 -10.27 18.53
C MET A 204 20.76 -11.58 18.09
N ALA A 205 19.98 -12.21 18.99
CA ALA A 205 19.24 -13.42 18.67
C ALA A 205 18.17 -13.17 17.59
N PHE A 206 17.45 -12.05 17.66
CA PHE A 206 16.48 -11.63 16.63
C PHE A 206 17.16 -11.42 15.27
N HIS A 207 18.30 -10.71 15.24
CA HIS A 207 19.07 -10.50 14.02
C HIS A 207 19.54 -11.81 13.39
N GLU A 208 20.07 -12.73 14.20
CA GLU A 208 20.49 -14.05 13.73
C GLU A 208 19.31 -14.84 13.15
N ALA A 209 18.19 -14.92 13.88
CA ALA A 209 16.99 -15.59 13.41
C ALA A 209 16.49 -15.00 12.08
N LEU A 210 16.47 -13.68 11.95
CA LEU A 210 16.01 -12.99 10.74
C LEU A 210 16.91 -13.24 9.53
N THR A 211 18.24 -13.29 9.73
CA THR A 211 19.21 -13.49 8.64
C THR A 211 19.38 -14.96 8.21
N THR A 212 18.91 -15.89 9.04
CA THR A 212 18.98 -17.35 8.78
C THR A 212 17.62 -17.98 8.48
N ALA A 213 16.53 -17.23 8.60
CA ALA A 213 15.19 -17.71 8.30
C ALA A 213 15.03 -18.07 6.83
N GLU A 214 14.12 -19.01 6.56
CA GLU A 214 13.66 -19.29 5.20
C GLU A 214 12.91 -18.08 4.63
N GLU A 215 13.32 -17.65 3.46
CA GLU A 215 12.70 -16.52 2.75
C GLU A 215 11.64 -17.03 1.76
N ALA A 216 10.62 -16.20 1.52
CA ALA A 216 9.65 -16.47 0.46
C ALA A 216 10.38 -16.49 -0.90
N PRO A 217 10.07 -17.43 -1.80
CA PRO A 217 10.68 -17.48 -3.12
C PRO A 217 10.33 -16.21 -3.91
N LEU A 218 11.34 -15.60 -4.54
CA LEU A 218 11.13 -14.48 -5.45
C LEU A 218 10.48 -14.98 -6.75
N ASN A 219 9.56 -14.21 -7.31
CA ASN A 219 9.03 -14.46 -8.63
C ASN A 219 10.12 -14.26 -9.71
N SER A 220 10.00 -14.93 -10.85
CA SER A 220 11.03 -14.94 -11.91
C SER A 220 11.36 -13.57 -12.51
N PHE A 221 10.45 -12.59 -12.35
CA PHE A 221 10.60 -11.21 -12.84
C PHE A 221 11.03 -10.23 -11.73
N GLU A 222 11.05 -10.65 -10.47
CA GLU A 222 11.53 -9.85 -9.35
C GLU A 222 13.06 -9.81 -9.36
N LYS A 223 13.63 -8.65 -9.64
CA LYS A 223 15.06 -8.42 -9.45
C LYS A 223 15.27 -7.84 -8.06
N GLU A 224 16.32 -8.23 -7.37
CA GLU A 224 16.72 -7.72 -6.04
C GLU A 224 17.09 -6.22 -6.07
N LYS A 225 16.19 -5.38 -6.60
CA LYS A 225 16.33 -3.92 -6.57
C LYS A 225 15.26 -3.34 -5.68
N TYR A 226 15.66 -2.99 -4.46
CA TYR A 226 14.76 -2.43 -3.45
C TYR A 226 14.87 -0.92 -3.39
N PHE A 227 13.73 -0.24 -3.22
CA PHE A 227 13.73 1.17 -2.82
C PHE A 227 14.17 1.27 -1.36
N GLU A 228 15.08 2.20 -1.04
CA GLU A 228 15.57 2.42 0.32
C GLU A 228 14.45 2.61 1.36
N GLY A 229 13.35 3.24 0.99
CA GLY A 229 12.20 3.48 1.86
C GLY A 229 11.23 2.31 2.03
N CYS A 230 11.38 1.23 1.25
CA CYS A 230 10.51 0.05 1.26
C CYS A 230 11.31 -1.26 1.24
N MET A 231 12.53 -1.22 1.79
CA MET A 231 13.41 -2.38 1.84
C MET A 231 12.90 -3.38 2.89
N PRO A 232 12.82 -4.68 2.56
CA PRO A 232 12.50 -5.72 3.52
C PRO A 232 13.47 -5.73 4.70
N ILE A 233 12.96 -6.06 5.88
CA ILE A 233 13.77 -6.04 7.10
C ILE A 233 14.90 -7.06 7.08
N GLU A 234 14.69 -8.23 6.48
CA GLU A 234 15.69 -9.26 6.26
C GLU A 234 16.84 -8.80 5.37
N VAL A 235 16.53 -8.02 4.33
CA VAL A 235 17.54 -7.42 3.44
C VAL A 235 18.36 -6.35 4.18
N MET A 236 17.70 -5.54 5.02
CA MET A 236 18.40 -4.58 5.89
C MET A 236 19.29 -5.29 6.90
N ALA A 237 18.82 -6.39 7.50
CA ALA A 237 19.59 -7.19 8.45
C ALA A 237 20.84 -7.79 7.79
N LYS A 238 20.73 -8.32 6.59
CA LYS A 238 21.87 -8.85 5.79
C LYS A 238 22.90 -7.79 5.42
N ARG A 239 22.51 -6.51 5.28
CA ARG A 239 23.45 -5.40 5.05
C ARG A 239 24.32 -5.10 6.27
N GLY A 240 23.93 -5.57 7.45
CA GLY A 240 24.68 -5.46 8.69
C GLY A 240 23.83 -5.13 9.90
N ILE A 241 24.23 -5.63 11.04
CA ILE A 241 23.48 -5.52 12.30
C ILE A 241 23.10 -4.06 12.68
N LYS A 242 23.96 -3.11 12.36
CA LYS A 242 23.71 -1.70 12.68
C LYS A 242 22.70 -1.04 11.74
N THR A 243 22.47 -1.60 10.55
CA THR A 243 21.53 -1.01 9.56
C THR A 243 20.11 -0.92 10.11
N MET A 244 19.67 -1.94 10.84
CA MET A 244 18.35 -1.98 11.47
C MET A 244 18.19 -0.88 12.54
N LEU A 245 19.24 -0.57 13.29
CA LEU A 245 19.26 0.42 14.38
C LEU A 245 19.23 1.86 13.88
N TYR A 246 19.61 2.11 12.63
CA TYR A 246 19.50 3.42 11.98
C TYR A 246 18.21 3.59 11.17
N GLY A 247 17.50 2.49 10.92
CA GLY A 247 16.25 2.40 10.17
C GLY A 247 15.02 2.21 11.07
N PRO A 248 14.23 1.16 10.82
CA PRO A 248 12.94 0.96 11.48
C PRO A 248 13.04 0.69 12.98
N MET A 249 14.15 0.13 13.45
CA MET A 249 14.39 -0.18 14.87
C MET A 249 15.23 0.88 15.60
N LYS A 250 15.27 2.09 15.09
CA LYS A 250 16.01 3.19 15.69
C LYS A 250 15.43 3.56 17.06
N PRO A 251 16.22 3.51 18.16
CA PRO A 251 15.71 3.74 19.53
C PRO A 251 15.51 5.22 19.89
N VAL A 252 15.93 6.15 19.03
CA VAL A 252 15.92 7.59 19.30
C VAL A 252 14.50 8.14 19.40
N GLY A 253 14.21 8.90 20.44
CA GLY A 253 12.90 9.54 20.67
C GLY A 253 11.90 8.67 21.42
N LEU A 254 12.35 7.53 21.96
CA LEU A 254 11.61 6.64 22.86
C LEU A 254 12.21 6.72 24.28
N GLU A 255 11.51 6.21 25.30
CA GLU A 255 11.88 6.42 26.70
C GLU A 255 13.14 5.66 27.14
N ASP A 256 13.33 4.45 26.66
CA ASP A 256 14.43 3.60 27.10
C ASP A 256 15.62 3.69 26.16
N ARG A 257 16.68 4.37 26.62
CA ARG A 257 17.96 4.44 25.91
C ARG A 257 18.85 3.20 26.10
N LYS A 258 18.48 2.26 26.99
CA LYS A 258 19.24 1.03 27.26
C LYS A 258 18.77 -0.13 26.39
N SER A 259 17.56 -0.05 25.86
CA SER A 259 17.01 -1.04 24.97
C SER A 259 17.37 -0.74 23.53
N VAL A 260 17.59 -1.78 22.76
CA VAL A 260 17.75 -1.74 21.30
C VAL A 260 16.37 -2.04 20.72
N VAL A 261 15.60 -1.04 20.45
CA VAL A 261 14.20 -1.22 19.98
C VAL A 261 14.14 -1.50 18.52
#